data_4bb69f209e274759fbf5969ca2872c65
#
_entry.id   4bb69f209e274759fbf5969ca2872c65
#
_cell.length_a   1.000
_cell.length_b   1.000
_cell.length_c   1.000
_cell.angle_alpha   90.00
_cell.angle_beta   90.00
_cell.angle_gamma   90.00
#
_symmetry.space_group_name_H-M   'P 1'
#
loop_
_entity.id
_entity.type
_entity.pdbx_description
1 polymer ?
#
loop_
_entity_poly.entity_id
_entity_poly.type
_entity_poly.pdbx_seq_one_letter_code
_entity_poly.pdbx_strand_id
1 'polypeptide(L)'
;MEQKKKRVYRKRIPYGMMNFEDVRKDDCYYVDKTPFIEEIEAANKFFFYIRPRRFGKSLTLSMLQNYYDVNKKDKFEQLFGDLYIGKNPTPERNSFLVLNLNFSVVAAGIDDYKDGLDATCNMSYNFFCDVYQQYLPENIKEEMNKQEGCIDQLQYICQE
;
A
#
# COMPACT_ATOMS: atom_id res chain seq x y z
N MET A 1 41.76 -15.22 -29.97
CA MET A 1 40.32 -14.92 -29.83
C MET A 1 39.99 -14.93 -28.35
N GLU A 2 39.98 -13.78 -27.70
CA GLU A 2 39.60 -13.65 -26.29
C GLU A 2 38.08 -13.77 -26.15
N GLN A 3 37.63 -14.81 -25.47
CA GLN A 3 36.22 -14.94 -25.06
C GLN A 3 35.89 -13.84 -24.02
N LYS A 4 35.19 -12.77 -24.42
CA LYS A 4 34.60 -11.80 -23.50
C LYS A 4 33.69 -12.58 -22.56
N LYS A 5 34.11 -12.77 -21.31
CA LYS A 5 33.25 -13.27 -20.23
C LYS A 5 32.02 -12.39 -20.13
N LYS A 6 30.84 -12.92 -20.47
CA LYS A 6 29.55 -12.28 -20.29
C LYS A 6 29.42 -11.93 -18.81
N ARG A 7 29.43 -10.63 -18.44
CA ARG A 7 29.15 -10.20 -17.06
C ARG A 7 27.72 -10.62 -16.73
N VAL A 8 27.58 -11.57 -15.82
CA VAL A 8 26.27 -11.91 -15.24
C VAL A 8 25.91 -10.75 -14.33
N TYR A 9 25.01 -9.88 -14.78
CA TYR A 9 24.45 -8.83 -13.94
C TYR A 9 23.60 -9.50 -12.86
N ARG A 10 24.10 -9.49 -11.62
CA ARG A 10 23.31 -9.91 -10.45
C ARG A 10 22.26 -8.84 -10.19
N LYS A 11 21.02 -9.25 -9.88
CA LYS A 11 19.96 -8.33 -9.44
C LYS A 11 20.46 -7.45 -8.29
N ARG A 12 20.09 -6.18 -8.30
CA ARG A 12 20.47 -5.23 -7.25
C ARG A 12 19.71 -5.52 -5.96
N ILE A 13 20.37 -5.40 -4.81
CA ILE A 13 19.73 -5.49 -3.51
C ILE A 13 18.97 -4.18 -3.26
N PRO A 14 17.67 -4.21 -2.91
CA PRO A 14 16.84 -3.01 -2.70
C PRO A 14 17.11 -2.37 -1.32
N TYR A 15 18.32 -1.85 -1.12
CA TYR A 15 18.70 -1.24 0.15
C TYR A 15 17.89 0.04 0.38
N GLY A 16 17.13 0.11 1.50
CA GLY A 16 16.33 1.27 1.86
C GLY A 16 15.05 1.47 1.03
N MET A 17 14.77 0.61 0.06
CA MET A 17 13.54 0.68 -0.74
C MET A 17 12.36 0.10 0.05
N MET A 18 11.30 0.90 0.19
CA MET A 18 10.07 0.53 0.90
C MET A 18 8.87 0.41 -0.03
N ASN A 19 8.98 0.90 -1.27
CA ASN A 19 7.95 0.82 -2.29
C ASN A 19 8.13 -0.46 -3.11
N PHE A 20 7.11 -1.31 -3.10
CA PHE A 20 7.11 -2.58 -3.84
C PHE A 20 7.16 -2.37 -5.36
N GLU A 21 6.41 -1.40 -5.88
CA GLU A 21 6.39 -1.09 -7.31
C GLU A 21 7.79 -0.72 -7.83
N ASP A 22 8.55 0.09 -7.06
CA ASP A 22 9.91 0.48 -7.44
C ASP A 22 10.88 -0.71 -7.41
N VAL A 23 10.77 -1.58 -6.38
CA VAL A 23 11.59 -2.80 -6.28
C VAL A 23 11.37 -3.70 -7.50
N ARG A 24 10.12 -3.81 -7.98
CA ARG A 24 9.78 -4.64 -9.15
C ARG A 24 10.19 -4.00 -10.47
N LYS A 25 9.97 -2.69 -10.63
CA LYS A 25 10.36 -1.94 -11.84
C LYS A 25 11.87 -1.92 -12.07
N ASP A 26 12.64 -1.75 -10.99
CA ASP A 26 14.10 -1.72 -11.02
C ASP A 26 14.74 -3.12 -11.11
N ASP A 27 13.94 -4.18 -11.28
CA ASP A 27 14.37 -5.58 -11.27
C ASP A 27 15.30 -5.92 -10.11
N CYS A 28 14.99 -5.41 -8.92
CA CYS A 28 15.74 -5.69 -7.71
C CYS A 28 15.48 -7.13 -7.21
N TYR A 29 16.40 -7.63 -6.38
CA TYR A 29 16.20 -8.89 -5.70
C TYR A 29 15.03 -8.77 -4.72
N TYR A 30 14.02 -9.61 -4.89
CA TYR A 30 12.85 -9.68 -4.02
C TYR A 30 12.67 -11.09 -3.47
N VAL A 31 12.55 -11.21 -2.16
CA VAL A 31 12.15 -12.46 -1.51
C VAL A 31 10.65 -12.53 -1.54
N ASP A 32 10.10 -13.48 -2.29
CA ASP A 32 8.67 -13.60 -2.48
C ASP A 32 7.94 -13.87 -1.15
N LYS A 33 7.11 -12.91 -0.75
CA LYS A 33 6.23 -12.98 0.42
C LYS A 33 4.75 -13.01 0.04
N THR A 34 4.47 -13.10 -1.24
CA THR A 34 3.08 -13.08 -1.73
C THR A 34 2.25 -14.30 -1.33
N PRO A 35 2.81 -15.49 -1.00
CA PRO A 35 2.01 -16.58 -0.42
C PRO A 35 1.25 -16.19 0.84
N PHE A 36 1.76 -15.23 1.64
CA PHE A 36 1.07 -14.74 2.83
C PHE A 36 -0.24 -13.98 2.54
N ILE A 37 -0.52 -13.61 1.30
CA ILE A 37 -1.78 -12.95 0.91
C ILE A 37 -2.95 -13.91 1.19
N GLU A 38 -2.85 -15.17 0.80
CA GLU A 38 -3.89 -16.18 1.06
C GLU A 38 -4.12 -16.39 2.56
N GLU A 39 -3.03 -16.37 3.37
CA GLU A 39 -3.13 -16.47 4.82
C GLU A 39 -3.82 -15.25 5.45
N ILE A 40 -3.54 -14.06 4.92
CA ILE A 40 -4.17 -12.81 5.36
C ILE A 40 -5.67 -12.80 5.02
N GLU A 41 -6.04 -13.25 3.83
CA GLU A 41 -7.44 -13.34 3.41
C GLU A 41 -8.22 -14.42 4.20
N ALA A 42 -7.56 -15.52 4.55
CA ALA A 42 -8.14 -16.55 5.40
C ALA A 42 -8.24 -16.14 6.88
N ALA A 43 -7.53 -15.10 7.30
CA ALA A 43 -7.54 -14.62 8.68
C ALA A 43 -8.82 -13.79 8.96
N ASN A 44 -8.97 -13.35 10.22
CA ASN A 44 -10.03 -12.40 10.60
C ASN A 44 -9.83 -11.05 9.89
N LYS A 45 -10.93 -10.27 9.77
CA LYS A 45 -10.93 -8.91 9.17
C LYS A 45 -9.84 -7.97 9.70
N PHE A 46 -9.42 -8.19 10.93
CA PHE A 46 -8.39 -7.38 11.60
C PHE A 46 -7.21 -8.27 11.94
N PHE A 47 -6.01 -7.86 11.52
CA PHE A 47 -4.77 -8.54 11.88
C PHE A 47 -3.66 -7.54 12.20
N PHE A 48 -2.73 -7.96 13.03
CA PHE A 48 -1.55 -7.19 13.39
C PHE A 48 -0.31 -7.82 12.74
N TYR A 49 0.38 -7.03 11.91
CA TYR A 49 1.63 -7.46 11.31
C TYR A 49 2.82 -6.92 12.12
N ILE A 50 3.29 -7.72 13.07
CA ILE A 50 4.37 -7.35 13.97
C ILE A 50 5.68 -7.98 13.50
N ARG A 51 6.67 -7.15 13.22
CA ARG A 51 8.03 -7.56 12.83
C ARG A 51 9.06 -6.60 13.42
N PRO A 52 10.29 -7.04 13.71
CA PRO A 52 11.38 -6.13 14.09
C PRO A 52 11.61 -5.04 13.04
N ARG A 53 12.32 -3.98 13.43
CA ARG A 53 12.73 -2.94 12.48
C ARG A 53 13.58 -3.56 11.36
N ARG A 54 13.44 -3.04 10.12
CA ARG A 54 14.15 -3.48 8.90
C ARG A 54 13.78 -4.88 8.37
N PHE A 55 12.75 -5.52 8.90
CA PHE A 55 12.22 -6.81 8.41
C PHE A 55 11.11 -6.67 7.36
N GLY A 56 11.11 -5.56 6.63
CA GLY A 56 10.28 -5.36 5.44
C GLY A 56 8.80 -5.09 5.70
N LYS A 57 8.42 -4.55 6.89
CA LYS A 57 7.01 -4.18 7.18
C LYS A 57 6.42 -3.26 6.11
N SER A 58 7.08 -2.12 5.85
CA SER A 58 6.60 -1.15 4.87
C SER A 58 6.56 -1.71 3.45
N LEU A 59 7.54 -2.55 3.09
CA LEU A 59 7.55 -3.23 1.79
C LEU A 59 6.39 -4.23 1.66
N THR A 60 6.08 -4.96 2.73
CA THR A 60 4.93 -5.88 2.73
C THR A 60 3.62 -5.11 2.62
N LEU A 61 3.44 -4.01 3.36
CA LEU A 61 2.27 -3.14 3.22
C LEU A 61 2.15 -2.57 1.81
N SER A 62 3.26 -2.10 1.23
CA SER A 62 3.28 -1.62 -0.15
C SER A 62 2.94 -2.72 -1.16
N MET A 63 3.35 -3.96 -0.92
CA MET A 63 2.99 -5.11 -1.75
C MET A 63 1.48 -5.37 -1.67
N LEU A 64 0.89 -5.40 -0.46
CA LEU A 64 -0.56 -5.56 -0.26
C LEU A 64 -1.36 -4.45 -0.94
N GLN A 65 -0.91 -3.18 -0.79
CA GLN A 65 -1.53 -2.05 -1.47
C GLN A 65 -1.58 -2.25 -2.98
N ASN A 66 -0.45 -2.61 -3.60
CA ASN A 66 -0.41 -2.85 -5.05
C ASN A 66 -1.24 -4.07 -5.49
N TYR A 67 -1.42 -5.06 -4.62
CA TYR A 67 -2.20 -6.25 -4.91
C TYR A 67 -3.71 -5.98 -4.91
N TYR A 68 -4.20 -5.24 -3.90
CA TYR A 68 -5.63 -5.02 -3.72
C TYR A 68 -6.17 -3.79 -4.46
N ASP A 69 -5.32 -2.79 -4.74
CA ASP A 69 -5.72 -1.51 -5.34
C ASP A 69 -6.29 -1.70 -6.76
N VAL A 70 -7.54 -1.29 -6.95
CA VAL A 70 -8.25 -1.33 -8.24
C VAL A 70 -7.51 -0.56 -9.35
N ASN A 71 -6.80 0.51 -9.00
CA ASN A 71 -6.02 1.33 -9.94
C ASN A 71 -4.70 0.67 -10.39
N LYS A 72 -4.35 -0.50 -9.84
CA LYS A 72 -3.13 -1.25 -10.20
C LYS A 72 -3.38 -2.43 -11.12
N LYS A 73 -4.61 -2.61 -11.57
CA LYS A 73 -5.03 -3.73 -12.42
C LYS A 73 -4.16 -3.89 -13.68
N ASP A 74 -3.86 -2.79 -14.36
CA ASP A 74 -3.05 -2.80 -15.59
C ASP A 74 -1.57 -3.15 -15.36
N LYS A 75 -1.08 -2.96 -14.12
CA LYS A 75 0.29 -3.25 -13.74
C LYS A 75 0.47 -4.63 -13.08
N PHE A 76 -0.61 -5.37 -12.88
CA PHE A 76 -0.59 -6.61 -12.13
C PHE A 76 0.44 -7.60 -12.66
N GLU A 77 0.44 -7.86 -13.96
CA GLU A 77 1.37 -8.80 -14.58
C GLU A 77 2.83 -8.36 -14.41
N GLN A 78 3.11 -7.07 -14.56
CA GLN A 78 4.46 -6.51 -14.36
C GLN A 78 4.95 -6.67 -12.92
N LEU A 79 4.06 -6.50 -11.96
CA LEU A 79 4.42 -6.48 -10.54
C LEU A 79 4.45 -7.88 -9.91
N PHE A 80 3.55 -8.76 -10.33
CA PHE A 80 3.29 -10.03 -9.67
C PHE A 80 3.45 -11.27 -10.57
N GLY A 81 3.51 -11.14 -11.89
CA GLY A 81 3.40 -12.26 -12.84
C GLY A 81 4.40 -13.40 -12.62
N ASP A 82 5.62 -13.13 -12.16
CA ASP A 82 6.64 -14.13 -11.85
C ASP A 82 6.58 -14.66 -10.39
N LEU A 83 5.77 -14.02 -9.52
CA LEU A 83 5.61 -14.38 -8.12
C LEU A 83 4.53 -15.45 -7.92
N TYR A 84 4.46 -16.02 -6.71
CA TYR A 84 3.47 -17.04 -6.36
C TYR A 84 2.04 -16.57 -6.61
N ILE A 85 1.68 -15.38 -6.10
CA ILE A 85 0.31 -14.84 -6.21
C ILE A 85 -0.06 -14.43 -7.64
N GLY A 86 0.93 -14.13 -8.48
CA GLY A 86 0.70 -13.86 -9.90
C GLY A 86 0.24 -15.10 -10.66
N LYS A 87 0.73 -16.28 -10.24
CA LYS A 87 0.35 -17.59 -10.78
C LYS A 87 -0.93 -18.16 -10.15
N ASN A 88 -1.22 -17.75 -8.92
CA ASN A 88 -2.37 -18.21 -8.13
C ASN A 88 -3.14 -17.00 -7.57
N PRO A 89 -3.73 -16.14 -8.42
CA PRO A 89 -4.40 -14.93 -7.95
C PRO A 89 -5.70 -15.27 -7.22
N THR A 90 -5.98 -14.54 -6.12
CA THR A 90 -7.23 -14.65 -5.41
C THR A 90 -8.34 -13.82 -6.07
N PRO A 91 -9.62 -14.06 -5.77
CA PRO A 91 -10.74 -13.24 -6.24
C PRO A 91 -10.64 -11.76 -5.82
N GLU A 92 -9.99 -11.48 -4.69
CA GLU A 92 -9.85 -10.15 -4.09
C GLU A 92 -8.82 -9.25 -4.81
N ARG A 93 -8.10 -9.80 -5.77
CA ARG A 93 -7.10 -9.07 -6.56
C ARG A 93 -7.69 -7.83 -7.24
N ASN A 94 -7.07 -6.67 -7.00
CA ASN A 94 -7.43 -5.39 -7.61
C ASN A 94 -8.94 -5.05 -7.51
N SER A 95 -9.54 -5.33 -6.35
CA SER A 95 -10.98 -5.20 -6.10
C SER A 95 -11.31 -4.12 -5.06
N PHE A 96 -10.31 -3.48 -4.45
CA PHE A 96 -10.51 -2.56 -3.34
C PHE A 96 -10.01 -1.15 -3.63
N LEU A 97 -10.65 -0.18 -2.98
CA LEU A 97 -10.10 1.15 -2.76
C LEU A 97 -9.24 1.10 -1.48
N VAL A 98 -7.95 1.45 -1.59
CA VAL A 98 -6.99 1.24 -0.50
C VAL A 98 -6.69 2.56 0.20
N LEU A 99 -7.17 2.73 1.42
CA LEU A 99 -6.82 3.86 2.28
C LEU A 99 -5.57 3.54 3.11
N ASN A 100 -4.54 4.39 2.98
CA ASN A 100 -3.31 4.26 3.74
C ASN A 100 -3.17 5.39 4.76
N LEU A 101 -3.08 5.04 6.04
CA LEU A 101 -2.87 5.97 7.14
C LEU A 101 -1.46 5.81 7.71
N ASN A 102 -0.66 6.87 7.69
CA ASN A 102 0.69 6.88 8.23
C ASN A 102 0.80 7.79 9.46
N PHE A 103 0.74 7.21 10.64
CA PHE A 103 0.80 7.93 11.90
C PHE A 103 2.22 8.28 12.38
N SER A 104 3.27 7.95 11.61
CA SER A 104 4.66 8.26 11.99
C SER A 104 4.99 9.75 11.94
N VAL A 105 4.14 10.54 11.30
CA VAL A 105 4.31 12.01 11.16
C VAL A 105 3.45 12.81 12.15
N VAL A 106 2.66 12.14 12.99
CA VAL A 106 1.87 12.83 14.03
C VAL A 106 2.83 13.46 15.04
N ALA A 107 2.62 14.74 15.34
CA ALA A 107 3.47 15.50 16.25
C ALA A 107 3.58 14.84 17.65
N ALA A 108 4.77 14.84 18.21
CA ALA A 108 5.08 14.14 19.47
C ALA A 108 4.65 14.90 20.74
N GLY A 109 4.06 16.09 20.62
CA GLY A 109 3.57 16.87 21.76
C GLY A 109 2.20 16.38 22.24
N ILE A 110 2.03 16.19 23.56
CA ILE A 110 0.77 15.69 24.13
C ILE A 110 -0.36 16.70 23.91
N ASP A 111 -0.08 18.00 23.96
CA ASP A 111 -1.07 19.06 23.84
C ASP A 111 -1.57 19.24 22.38
N ASP A 112 -0.73 18.90 21.39
CA ASP A 112 -1.04 19.05 19.96
C ASP A 112 -1.37 17.72 19.28
N TYR A 113 -1.43 16.59 20.03
CA TYR A 113 -1.58 15.26 19.45
C TYR A 113 -2.85 15.10 18.65
N LYS A 114 -3.96 15.61 19.17
CA LYS A 114 -5.28 15.51 18.51
C LYS A 114 -5.27 16.26 17.18
N ASP A 115 -4.80 17.48 17.17
CA ASP A 115 -4.75 18.32 15.97
C ASP A 115 -3.78 17.73 14.93
N GLY A 116 -2.64 17.20 15.38
CA GLY A 116 -1.69 16.50 14.51
C GLY A 116 -2.26 15.20 13.92
N LEU A 117 -3.06 14.47 14.70
CA LEU A 117 -3.75 13.26 14.23
C LEU A 117 -4.81 13.63 13.19
N ASP A 118 -5.68 14.60 13.50
CA ASP A 118 -6.74 15.04 12.61
C ASP A 118 -6.17 15.58 11.28
N ALA A 119 -5.09 16.38 11.34
CA ALA A 119 -4.40 16.87 10.15
C ALA A 119 -3.84 15.73 9.29
N THR A 120 -3.19 14.75 9.92
CA THR A 120 -2.58 13.59 9.22
C THR A 120 -3.65 12.73 8.55
N CYS A 121 -4.75 12.47 9.25
CA CYS A 121 -5.89 11.73 8.70
C CYS A 121 -6.55 12.49 7.56
N ASN A 122 -6.83 13.77 7.75
CA ASN A 122 -7.44 14.62 6.73
C ASN A 122 -6.62 14.66 5.43
N MET A 123 -5.29 14.79 5.53
CA MET A 123 -4.42 14.70 4.35
C MET A 123 -4.57 13.35 3.64
N SER A 124 -4.61 12.26 4.39
CA SER A 124 -4.73 10.91 3.82
C SER A 124 -6.09 10.69 3.16
N TYR A 125 -7.15 11.19 3.76
CA TYR A 125 -8.52 11.08 3.22
C TYR A 125 -8.70 11.93 1.96
N ASN A 126 -8.18 13.16 1.95
CA ASN A 126 -8.22 13.99 0.75
C ASN A 126 -7.44 13.36 -0.39
N PHE A 127 -6.26 12.80 -0.12
CA PHE A 127 -5.48 12.06 -1.11
C PHE A 127 -6.24 10.83 -1.62
N PHE A 128 -6.89 10.07 -0.75
CA PHE A 128 -7.73 8.92 -1.12
C PHE A 128 -8.86 9.35 -2.05
N CYS A 129 -9.60 10.41 -1.74
CA CYS A 129 -10.66 10.93 -2.58
C CYS A 129 -10.14 11.38 -3.96
N ASP A 130 -8.96 12.00 -4.02
CA ASP A 130 -8.35 12.42 -5.29
C ASP A 130 -7.92 11.22 -6.16
N VAL A 131 -7.33 10.19 -5.54
CA VAL A 131 -6.89 8.98 -6.24
C VAL A 131 -8.05 8.15 -6.78
N TYR A 132 -9.16 8.12 -6.05
CA TYR A 132 -10.31 7.28 -6.35
C TYR A 132 -11.55 8.07 -6.83
N GLN A 133 -11.38 9.30 -7.27
CA GLN A 133 -12.48 10.18 -7.69
C GLN A 133 -13.43 9.54 -8.73
N GLN A 134 -12.94 8.62 -9.56
CA GLN A 134 -13.77 7.92 -10.56
C GLN A 134 -14.69 6.84 -9.97
N TYR A 135 -14.48 6.46 -8.71
CA TYR A 135 -15.26 5.44 -7.99
C TYR A 135 -16.12 6.03 -6.88
N LEU A 136 -15.95 7.31 -6.59
CA LEU A 136 -16.58 8.02 -5.48
C LEU A 136 -17.50 9.12 -6.01
N PRO A 137 -18.52 9.53 -5.22
CA PRO A 137 -19.37 10.67 -5.57
C PRO A 137 -18.56 11.96 -5.79
N GLU A 138 -18.98 12.80 -6.75
CA GLU A 138 -18.25 14.04 -7.12
C GLU A 138 -18.06 15.00 -5.94
N ASN A 139 -19.00 15.04 -5.01
CA ASN A 139 -18.99 15.94 -3.85
C ASN A 139 -18.40 15.31 -2.58
N ILE A 140 -17.91 14.08 -2.62
CA ILE A 140 -17.44 13.34 -1.43
C ILE A 140 -16.42 14.11 -0.61
N LYS A 141 -15.47 14.74 -1.28
CA LYS A 141 -14.37 15.49 -0.65
C LYS A 141 -14.88 16.74 0.08
N GLU A 142 -15.82 17.45 -0.50
CA GLU A 142 -16.44 18.62 0.11
C GLU A 142 -17.28 18.26 1.32
N GLU A 143 -18.09 17.22 1.20
CA GLU A 143 -18.97 16.77 2.28
C GLU A 143 -18.18 16.13 3.43
N MET A 144 -17.14 15.36 3.11
CA MET A 144 -16.21 14.82 4.12
C MET A 144 -15.52 15.94 4.91
N ASN A 145 -15.06 16.99 4.25
CA ASN A 145 -14.37 18.10 4.91
C ASN A 145 -15.29 18.97 5.79
N LYS A 146 -16.62 18.82 5.71
CA LYS A 146 -17.58 19.44 6.64
C LYS A 146 -17.71 18.67 7.96
N GLN A 147 -17.22 17.43 8.03
CA GLN A 147 -17.29 16.60 9.22
C GLN A 147 -16.25 17.05 10.26
N GLU A 148 -16.62 16.99 11.56
CA GLU A 148 -15.75 17.39 12.66
C GLU A 148 -14.84 16.22 13.10
N GLY A 149 -13.53 16.35 12.84
CA GLY A 149 -12.53 15.38 13.27
C GLY A 149 -12.39 14.15 12.37
N CYS A 150 -11.26 13.48 12.53
CA CYS A 150 -10.85 12.40 11.64
C CYS A 150 -11.75 11.14 11.70
N ILE A 151 -12.42 10.91 12.83
CA ILE A 151 -13.30 9.74 13.00
C ILE A 151 -14.57 9.93 12.18
N ASP A 152 -15.22 11.11 12.26
CA ASP A 152 -16.44 11.39 11.53
C ASP A 152 -16.19 11.43 10.02
N GLN A 153 -15.04 11.99 9.61
CA GLN A 153 -14.59 11.95 8.22
C GLN A 153 -14.43 10.53 7.70
N LEU A 154 -13.80 9.64 8.49
CA LEU A 154 -13.64 8.24 8.11
C LEU A 154 -14.97 7.52 8.00
N GLN A 155 -15.88 7.74 8.96
CA GLN A 155 -17.22 7.15 8.94
C GLN A 155 -17.98 7.59 7.69
N TYR A 156 -17.89 8.85 7.32
CA TYR A 156 -18.52 9.36 6.11
C TYR A 156 -17.99 8.66 4.85
N ILE A 157 -16.67 8.56 4.69
CA ILE A 157 -16.07 7.87 3.54
C ILE A 157 -16.49 6.39 3.44
N CYS A 158 -16.67 5.71 4.59
CA CYS A 158 -17.03 4.29 4.61
C CYS A 158 -18.53 4.02 4.39
N GLN A 159 -19.39 5.05 4.38
CA GLN A 159 -20.82 4.92 4.17
C GLN A 159 -21.23 5.11 2.70
N GLU A 160 -20.40 5.79 1.92
CA GLU A 160 -20.57 6.06 0.49
C GLU A 160 -19.95 4.96 -0.38
#